data_b3d15507a54a4d4fdad8653048aecc1f
#
_entry.id   b3d15507a54a4d4fdad8653048aecc1f
#
_cell.length_a   1.000
_cell.length_b   1.000
_cell.length_c   1.000
_cell.angle_alpha   90.00
_cell.angle_beta   90.00
_cell.angle_gamma   90.00
#
_symmetry.space_group_name_H-M   'P 1'
#
loop_
_entity.id
_entity.type
_entity.pdbx_description
1 polymer ?
#
loop_
_entity_poly.entity_id
_entity_poly.type
_entity_poly.pdbx_seq_one_letter_code
_entity_poly.pdbx_strand_id
1 'polypeptide(L)'
;MFEYLWVGMKTLWESPVFSFAFYLLASILLLIFWRRFIIVRRSGGDFFAPFHIANGRLYIHNAFVFVKRIIPLNNIKIIEVKYIRSVKLNGARYHVFIEQKNRKTLSFFCGKSKQNDLLVKNLKNETKNYHIRIVIDG
;
A
#
# COMPACT_ATOMS: atom_id res chain seq x y z
N MET A 1 -24.87 31.71 6.95
CA MET A 1 -23.55 31.05 7.07
C MET A 1 -23.17 30.25 5.83
N PHE A 2 -24.05 29.39 5.35
CA PHE A 2 -23.80 28.62 4.14
C PHE A 2 -23.68 29.46 2.87
N GLU A 3 -24.40 30.57 2.79
CA GLU A 3 -24.31 31.50 1.65
C GLU A 3 -22.91 32.09 1.50
N TYR A 4 -22.31 32.53 2.60
CA TYR A 4 -20.95 33.10 2.61
C TYR A 4 -19.91 32.04 2.24
N LEU A 5 -20.10 30.81 2.69
CA LEU A 5 -19.22 29.71 2.38
C LEU A 5 -19.31 29.38 0.89
N TRP A 6 -20.50 29.38 0.34
CA TRP A 6 -20.73 29.13 -1.08
C TRP A 6 -20.11 30.22 -1.97
N VAL A 7 -20.30 31.49 -1.59
CA VAL A 7 -19.69 32.64 -2.30
C VAL A 7 -18.18 32.57 -2.22
N GLY A 8 -17.62 32.25 -1.05
CA GLY A 8 -16.19 32.06 -0.89
C GLY A 8 -15.63 30.95 -1.76
N MET A 9 -16.30 29.81 -1.80
CA MET A 9 -15.92 28.69 -2.68
C MET A 9 -15.97 29.06 -4.15
N LYS A 10 -17.02 29.78 -4.57
CA LYS A 10 -17.17 30.23 -5.95
C LYS A 10 -16.06 31.20 -6.35
N THR A 11 -15.71 32.14 -5.47
CA THR A 11 -14.61 33.09 -5.67
C THR A 11 -13.28 32.38 -5.80
N LEU A 12 -13.00 31.39 -4.94
CA LEU A 12 -11.80 30.56 -5.02
C LEU A 12 -11.75 29.75 -6.31
N TRP A 13 -12.89 29.21 -6.73
CA TRP A 13 -12.98 28.42 -7.96
C TRP A 13 -12.67 29.26 -9.20
N GLU A 14 -13.05 30.53 -9.20
CA GLU A 14 -12.75 31.49 -10.28
C GLU A 14 -11.28 31.90 -10.32
N SER A 15 -10.52 31.66 -9.23
CA SER A 15 -9.09 31.95 -9.19
C SER A 15 -8.31 30.98 -10.09
N PRO A 16 -7.48 31.46 -11.03
CA PRO A 16 -6.66 30.59 -11.87
C PRO A 16 -5.70 29.71 -11.07
N VAL A 17 -5.15 30.24 -9.98
CA VAL A 17 -4.22 29.51 -9.11
C VAL A 17 -4.93 28.37 -8.40
N PHE A 18 -6.11 28.61 -7.87
CA PHE A 18 -6.91 27.60 -7.17
C PHE A 18 -7.37 26.52 -8.16
N SER A 19 -7.86 26.90 -9.33
CA SER A 19 -8.27 25.94 -10.36
C SER A 19 -7.12 25.05 -10.80
N PHE A 20 -5.94 25.62 -11.01
CA PHE A 20 -4.73 24.87 -11.36
C PHE A 20 -4.34 23.90 -10.26
N ALA A 21 -4.33 24.35 -9.00
CA ALA A 21 -4.02 23.50 -7.85
C ALA A 21 -5.03 22.35 -7.72
N PHE A 22 -6.32 22.62 -7.93
CA PHE A 22 -7.38 21.60 -7.89
C PHE A 22 -7.19 20.54 -8.98
N TYR A 23 -6.95 20.96 -10.23
CA TYR A 23 -6.73 20.02 -11.34
C TYR A 23 -5.45 19.20 -11.13
N LEU A 24 -4.39 19.82 -10.61
CA LEU A 24 -3.15 19.12 -10.28
C LEU A 24 -3.40 18.05 -9.22
N LEU A 25 -4.08 18.41 -8.13
CA LEU A 25 -4.41 17.48 -7.05
C LEU A 25 -5.29 16.32 -7.56
N ALA A 26 -6.32 16.63 -8.34
CA ALA A 26 -7.20 15.63 -8.94
C ALA A 26 -6.41 14.67 -9.84
N SER A 27 -5.49 15.18 -10.65
CA SER A 27 -4.64 14.37 -11.53
C SER A 27 -3.74 13.43 -10.72
N ILE A 28 -3.15 13.92 -9.63
CA ILE A 28 -2.31 13.11 -8.74
C ILE A 28 -3.13 11.98 -8.11
N LEU A 29 -4.33 12.28 -7.60
CA LEU A 29 -5.22 11.28 -7.01
C LEU A 29 -5.64 10.22 -8.03
N LEU A 30 -5.96 10.63 -9.27
CA LEU A 30 -6.27 9.70 -10.34
C LEU A 30 -5.10 8.79 -10.68
N LEU A 31 -3.88 9.31 -10.71
CA LEU A 31 -2.68 8.51 -10.95
C LEU A 31 -2.45 7.48 -9.86
N ILE A 32 -2.61 7.87 -8.59
CA ILE A 32 -2.47 6.96 -7.45
C ILE A 32 -3.51 5.84 -7.54
N PHE A 33 -4.76 6.19 -7.83
CA PHE A 33 -5.84 5.23 -7.97
C PHE A 33 -5.62 4.28 -9.15
N TRP A 34 -5.18 4.81 -10.28
CA TRP A 34 -4.85 4.05 -11.48
C TRP A 34 -3.72 3.05 -11.23
N ARG A 35 -2.65 3.49 -10.57
CA ARG A 35 -1.52 2.62 -10.22
C ARG A 35 -1.97 1.45 -9.34
N ARG A 36 -2.79 1.74 -8.34
CA ARG A 36 -3.34 0.70 -7.46
C ARG A 36 -4.25 -0.25 -8.25
N PHE A 37 -5.12 0.28 -9.08
CA PHE A 37 -6.04 -0.52 -9.90
C PHE A 37 -5.30 -1.50 -10.81
N ILE A 38 -4.26 -1.04 -11.48
CA ILE A 38 -3.46 -1.89 -12.39
C ILE A 38 -2.82 -3.05 -11.63
N ILE A 39 -2.19 -2.77 -10.50
CA ILE A 39 -1.50 -3.82 -9.74
C ILE A 39 -2.48 -4.82 -9.13
N VAL A 40 -3.60 -4.36 -8.61
CA VAL A 40 -4.66 -5.22 -8.09
C VAL A 40 -5.22 -6.13 -9.17
N ARG A 41 -5.49 -5.59 -10.35
CA ARG A 41 -5.99 -6.36 -11.48
C ARG A 41 -5.00 -7.45 -11.91
N ARG A 42 -3.72 -7.14 -11.91
CA ARG A 42 -2.67 -8.12 -12.24
C ARG A 42 -2.54 -9.20 -11.18
N SER A 43 -2.66 -8.82 -9.91
CA SER A 43 -2.51 -9.77 -8.80
C SER A 43 -3.69 -10.74 -8.67
N GLY A 44 -4.87 -10.33 -9.15
CA GLY A 44 -6.11 -11.09 -8.94
C GLY A 44 -6.61 -11.08 -7.50
N GLY A 45 -5.99 -10.26 -6.63
CA GLY A 45 -6.35 -10.16 -5.22
C GLY A 45 -7.43 -9.12 -4.95
N ASP A 46 -7.71 -8.90 -3.67
CA ASP A 46 -8.66 -7.90 -3.21
C ASP A 46 -8.10 -6.49 -3.37
N PHE A 47 -8.92 -5.55 -3.83
CA PHE A 47 -8.53 -4.15 -4.01
C PHE A 47 -8.04 -3.49 -2.70
N PHE A 48 -8.65 -3.83 -1.57
CA PHE A 48 -8.30 -3.26 -0.27
C PHE A 48 -7.18 -4.01 0.46
N ALA A 49 -6.75 -5.15 -0.06
CA ALA A 49 -5.61 -5.87 0.50
C ALA A 49 -4.30 -5.10 0.29
N PRO A 50 -3.37 -5.10 1.26
CA PRO A 50 -2.09 -4.40 1.11
C PRO A 50 -1.15 -5.10 0.14
N PHE A 51 -1.26 -6.42 0.01
CA PHE A 51 -0.47 -7.24 -0.90
C PHE A 51 -1.22 -8.53 -1.23
N HIS A 52 -0.76 -9.22 -2.25
CA HIS A 52 -1.29 -10.53 -2.65
C HIS A 52 -0.19 -11.40 -3.23
N ILE A 53 -0.23 -12.69 -2.94
CA ILE A 53 0.70 -13.66 -3.48
C ILE A 53 -0.04 -14.54 -4.47
N ALA A 54 0.40 -14.55 -5.72
CA ALA A 54 -0.19 -15.36 -6.78
C ALA A 54 0.88 -15.71 -7.82
N ASN A 55 0.78 -16.92 -8.40
CA ASN A 55 1.66 -17.37 -9.48
C ASN A 55 3.16 -17.26 -9.16
N GLY A 56 3.55 -17.51 -7.91
CA GLY A 56 4.94 -17.42 -7.47
C GLY A 56 5.50 -16.00 -7.40
N ARG A 57 4.62 -14.99 -7.31
CA ARG A 57 5.00 -13.58 -7.23
C ARG A 57 4.28 -12.89 -6.08
N LEU A 58 4.97 -11.95 -5.47
CA LEU A 58 4.39 -11.06 -4.47
C LEU A 58 4.01 -9.73 -5.14
N TYR A 59 2.73 -9.38 -5.09
CA TYR A 59 2.20 -8.11 -5.62
C TYR A 59 1.92 -7.17 -4.47
N ILE A 60 2.57 -6.01 -4.47
CA ILE A 60 2.37 -4.96 -3.46
C ILE A 60 1.37 -3.95 -4.00
N HIS A 61 0.23 -3.84 -3.33
CA HIS A 61 -0.88 -2.97 -3.78
C HIS A 61 -0.67 -1.50 -3.41
N ASN A 62 0.28 -1.19 -2.54
CA ASN A 62 0.52 0.18 -2.09
C ASN A 62 1.05 1.06 -3.24
N ALA A 63 0.26 2.07 -3.62
CA ALA A 63 0.58 3.00 -4.72
C ALA A 63 1.74 3.95 -4.39
N PHE A 64 2.06 4.14 -3.12
CA PHE A 64 3.16 5.01 -2.67
C PHE A 64 4.53 4.33 -2.73
N VAL A 65 4.57 3.04 -3.02
CA VAL A 65 5.83 2.33 -3.28
C VAL A 65 6.25 2.62 -4.72
N PHE A 66 7.32 3.39 -4.90
CA PHE A 66 7.79 3.81 -6.21
C PHE A 66 8.78 2.85 -6.87
N VAL A 67 9.29 1.89 -6.11
CA VAL A 67 10.14 0.82 -6.62
C VAL A 67 9.30 -0.32 -7.21
N LYS A 68 9.96 -1.34 -7.70
CA LYS A 68 9.30 -2.51 -8.29
C LYS A 68 8.31 -3.15 -7.30
N ARG A 69 7.04 -3.16 -7.64
CA ARG A 69 5.96 -3.68 -6.79
C ARG A 69 5.61 -5.14 -7.04
N ILE A 70 6.18 -5.74 -8.05
CA ILE A 70 6.00 -7.17 -8.36
C ILE A 70 7.35 -7.84 -8.14
N ILE A 71 7.43 -8.73 -7.15
CA ILE A 71 8.66 -9.38 -6.75
C ILE A 71 8.47 -10.89 -6.88
N PRO A 72 9.29 -11.59 -7.70
CA PRO A 72 9.26 -13.04 -7.73
C PRO A 72 9.62 -13.60 -6.34
N LEU A 73 8.87 -14.59 -5.86
CA LEU A 73 9.13 -15.20 -4.55
C LEU A 73 10.54 -15.80 -4.47
N ASN A 74 11.06 -16.27 -5.60
CA ASN A 74 12.43 -16.81 -5.67
C ASN A 74 13.53 -15.78 -5.35
N ASN A 75 13.23 -14.50 -5.47
CA ASN A 75 14.18 -13.41 -5.19
C ASN A 75 14.05 -12.88 -3.76
N ILE A 76 13.12 -13.36 -2.98
CA ILE A 76 12.92 -12.93 -1.61
C ILE A 76 13.73 -13.80 -0.67
N LYS A 77 14.50 -13.18 0.21
CA LYS A 77 15.29 -13.86 1.23
C LYS A 77 14.56 -13.88 2.58
N ILE A 78 14.10 -12.71 3.03
CA ILE A 78 13.47 -12.56 4.34
C ILE A 78 12.26 -11.64 4.20
N ILE A 79 11.14 -12.01 4.85
CA ILE A 79 10.01 -11.13 5.07
C ILE A 79 9.84 -10.96 6.59
N GLU A 80 9.97 -9.73 7.05
CA GLU A 80 9.81 -9.39 8.46
C GLU A 80 8.57 -8.54 8.65
N VAL A 81 7.66 -8.97 9.53
CA VAL A 81 6.43 -8.25 9.85
C VAL A 81 6.50 -7.82 11.31
N LYS A 82 6.49 -6.50 11.54
CA LYS A 82 6.48 -5.91 12.88
C LYS A 82 5.12 -5.29 13.16
N TYR A 83 4.56 -5.60 14.33
CA TYR A 83 3.34 -4.97 14.79
C TYR A 83 3.69 -3.69 15.54
N ILE A 84 3.08 -2.57 15.12
CA ILE A 84 3.25 -1.27 15.77
C ILE A 84 1.94 -0.91 16.46
N ARG A 85 2.01 -0.74 17.77
CA ARG A 85 0.86 -0.40 18.59
C ARG A 85 0.35 1.01 18.26
N SER A 86 -0.93 1.22 18.50
CA SER A 86 -1.55 2.53 18.39
C SER A 86 -0.92 3.50 19.38
N VAL A 87 -0.46 4.66 18.89
CA VAL A 87 0.10 5.75 19.70
C VAL A 87 -0.60 7.04 19.32
N LYS A 88 -1.32 7.64 20.27
CA LYS A 88 -2.07 8.89 20.05
C LYS A 88 -3.03 8.76 18.86
N LEU A 89 -2.83 9.59 17.81
CA LEU A 89 -3.66 9.59 16.61
C LEU A 89 -3.28 8.52 15.59
N ASN A 90 -2.12 7.88 15.76
CA ASN A 90 -1.67 6.83 14.86
C ASN A 90 -2.29 5.49 15.26
N GLY A 91 -3.09 4.90 14.39
CA GLY A 91 -3.68 3.59 14.61
C GLY A 91 -2.66 2.46 14.60
N ALA A 92 -3.06 1.31 15.15
CA ALA A 92 -2.26 0.09 15.09
C ALA A 92 -2.03 -0.32 13.64
N ARG A 93 -0.81 -0.76 13.32
CA ARG A 93 -0.40 -1.11 11.96
C ARG A 93 0.70 -2.15 11.95
N TYR A 94 0.87 -2.77 10.79
CA TYR A 94 2.00 -3.64 10.51
C TYR A 94 3.03 -2.92 9.65
N HIS A 95 4.29 -3.07 9.97
CA HIS A 95 5.40 -2.69 9.10
C HIS A 95 5.97 -3.95 8.46
N VAL A 96 5.82 -4.07 7.15
CA VAL A 96 6.32 -5.22 6.38
C VAL A 96 7.63 -4.82 5.73
N PHE A 97 8.68 -5.55 6.05
CA PHE A 97 10.01 -5.35 5.51
C PHE A 97 10.42 -6.57 4.69
N ILE A 98 10.83 -6.36 3.45
CA ILE A 98 11.20 -7.42 2.52
C ILE A 98 12.65 -7.23 2.12
N GLU A 99 13.50 -8.22 2.41
CA GLU A 99 14.87 -8.27 1.95
C GLU A 99 14.96 -9.25 0.77
N GLN A 100 15.48 -8.77 -0.36
CA GLN A 100 15.66 -9.57 -1.55
C GLN A 100 17.07 -10.16 -1.61
N LYS A 101 17.24 -11.25 -2.38
CA LYS A 101 18.56 -11.91 -2.57
C LYS A 101 19.59 -10.99 -3.21
N ASN A 102 19.14 -10.01 -4.01
CA ASN A 102 20.01 -9.01 -4.64
C ASN A 102 20.38 -7.86 -3.70
N ARG A 103 20.15 -7.99 -2.39
CA ARG A 103 20.39 -7.00 -1.33
C ARG A 103 19.50 -5.76 -1.38
N LYS A 104 18.57 -5.68 -2.33
CA LYS A 104 17.56 -4.61 -2.32
C LYS A 104 16.54 -4.86 -1.23
N THR A 105 16.17 -3.81 -0.52
CA THR A 105 15.18 -3.87 0.53
C THR A 105 13.97 -3.02 0.18
N LEU A 106 12.82 -3.44 0.64
CA LEU A 106 11.55 -2.77 0.42
C LEU A 106 10.74 -2.84 1.70
N SER A 107 10.09 -1.75 2.06
CA SER A 107 9.19 -1.75 3.20
C SER A 107 7.92 -0.98 2.90
N PHE A 108 6.83 -1.37 3.54
CA PHE A 108 5.56 -0.67 3.47
C PHE A 108 4.76 -0.91 4.75
N PHE A 109 3.78 -0.05 4.98
CA PHE A 109 2.87 -0.17 6.12
C PHE A 109 1.52 -0.69 5.65
N CYS A 110 0.89 -1.51 6.48
CA CYS A 110 -0.52 -1.87 6.30
C CYS A 110 -1.26 -1.76 7.64
N GLY A 111 -2.50 -1.29 7.58
CA GLY A 111 -3.32 -1.13 8.76
C GLY A 111 -3.65 -2.47 9.42
N LYS A 112 -3.94 -2.45 10.71
CA LYS A 112 -4.42 -3.64 11.41
C LYS A 112 -5.90 -3.84 11.12
N SER A 113 -6.26 -4.99 10.57
CA SER A 113 -7.64 -5.43 10.33
C SER A 113 -7.69 -6.95 10.38
N LYS A 114 -8.89 -7.51 10.49
CA LYS A 114 -9.06 -8.96 10.46
C LYS A 114 -8.53 -9.56 9.15
N GLN A 115 -8.77 -8.89 8.03
CA GLN A 115 -8.29 -9.32 6.72
C GLN A 115 -6.76 -9.31 6.66
N ASN A 116 -6.11 -8.24 7.14
CA ASN A 116 -4.65 -8.14 7.15
C ASN A 116 -4.01 -9.11 8.13
N ASP A 117 -4.66 -9.37 9.27
CA ASP A 117 -4.21 -10.40 10.22
C ASP A 117 -4.19 -11.78 9.57
N LEU A 118 -5.20 -12.11 8.77
CA LEU A 118 -5.24 -13.37 8.02
C LEU A 118 -4.15 -13.44 6.95
N LEU A 119 -3.90 -12.35 6.23
CA LEU A 119 -2.82 -12.28 5.25
C LEU A 119 -1.46 -12.54 5.88
N VAL A 120 -1.18 -11.91 7.00
CA VAL A 120 0.08 -12.10 7.73
C VAL A 120 0.21 -13.52 8.24
N LYS A 121 -0.88 -14.07 8.77
CA LYS A 121 -0.90 -15.46 9.27
C LYS A 121 -0.65 -16.50 8.18
N ASN A 122 -1.18 -16.24 6.98
CA ASN A 122 -1.04 -17.14 5.85
C ASN A 122 0.29 -17.01 5.10
N LEU A 123 1.11 -15.99 5.40
CA LEU A 123 2.40 -15.77 4.73
C LEU A 123 3.30 -17.02 4.78
N LYS A 124 3.39 -17.66 5.93
CA LYS A 124 4.23 -18.86 6.09
C LYS A 124 3.78 -20.01 5.17
N ASN A 125 2.48 -20.20 5.04
CA ASN A 125 1.92 -21.25 4.20
C ASN A 125 2.13 -20.96 2.71
N GLU A 126 1.92 -19.70 2.29
CA GLU A 126 2.04 -19.30 0.90
C GLU A 126 3.48 -19.25 0.40
N THR A 127 4.45 -19.06 1.30
CA THR A 127 5.88 -18.99 0.98
C THR A 127 6.66 -20.27 1.30
N LYS A 128 5.98 -21.30 1.76
CA LYS A 128 6.58 -22.55 2.24
C LYS A 128 7.55 -23.20 1.24
N ASN A 129 7.22 -23.18 -0.04
CA ASN A 129 7.99 -23.85 -1.09
C ASN A 129 9.17 -23.01 -1.62
N TYR A 130 9.36 -21.79 -1.13
CA TYR A 130 10.33 -20.85 -1.67
C TYR A 130 11.53 -20.61 -0.76
N HIS A 131 11.61 -21.29 0.38
CA HIS A 131 12.71 -21.15 1.37
C HIS A 131 12.88 -19.71 1.86
N ILE A 132 11.77 -18.98 2.01
CA ILE A 132 11.78 -17.62 2.53
C ILE A 132 11.71 -17.66 4.04
N ARG A 133 12.60 -16.93 4.69
CA ARG A 133 12.56 -16.77 6.15
C ARG A 133 11.47 -15.75 6.51
N ILE A 134 10.47 -16.20 7.25
CA ILE A 134 9.39 -15.33 7.73
C ILE A 134 9.59 -15.05 9.20
N VAL A 135 9.71 -13.79 9.56
CA VAL A 135 9.82 -13.32 10.94
C VAL A 135 8.60 -12.45 11.25
N ILE A 136 7.79 -12.89 12.19
CA ILE A 136 6.61 -12.14 12.63
C ILE A 136 6.85 -11.74 14.08
N ASP A 137 6.95 -10.43 14.30
CA ASP A 137 7.20 -9.84 15.61
C ASP A 137 5.98 -9.01 16.03
N GLY A 138 5.51 -9.21 17.18
CA GLY A 138 4.33 -8.54 17.71
C GLY A 138 3.71 -9.29 18.85
#